data_55d3da381563ec10b12b480e24dacade
#
_entry.id   55d3da381563ec10b12b480e24dacade
#
_cell.length_a   1.000
_cell.length_b   1.000
_cell.length_c   1.000
_cell.angle_alpha   90.00
_cell.angle_beta   90.00
_cell.angle_gamma   90.00
#
_symmetry.space_group_name_H-M   'P 1'
#
loop_
_entity.id
_entity.type
_entity.pdbx_description
1 polymer ?
#
loop_
_entity_poly.entity_id
_entity_poly.type
_entity_poly.pdbx_seq_one_letter_code
_entity_poly.pdbx_strand_id
1 'polypeptide(L)'
;MSFENAGKLKGDLANWKASGEWLDLSGHKIFVKDEGDSELPTLLLIHGFPTSSWDWNGVWDELKIRFRLVALDMLGFGYSDKPNVSTYSIHGQADIVEALVAAKSLGQFHVLAHDYGDTVAQELLARQQKGVGAGQWLSCCFLNGGLFPETHRAILTQKLLLSPLGALVNKLAGYKQFSANFSSVFGEQTKPTEEELQIFWQLINEQDGKHIFHNLITYMRDRKLHRQRWVMALQQATIPLALINGSVDPVSGAHMVARYKELECRLDYLGVLASIGHYPQVEDPAGVVGHFNNFIDGQH
;
A
#
# COMPACT_ATOMS: atom_id res chain seq x y z
N MET A 1 17.25 -22.87 -1.83
CA MET A 1 15.79 -23.04 -1.96
C MET A 1 15.51 -23.75 -3.27
N SER A 2 14.61 -24.72 -3.23
CA SER A 2 14.43 -25.69 -4.32
C SER A 2 13.55 -25.13 -5.45
N PHE A 3 13.68 -25.69 -6.65
CA PHE A 3 12.80 -25.47 -7.81
C PHE A 3 11.30 -25.61 -7.49
N GLU A 4 10.93 -26.33 -6.44
CA GLU A 4 9.56 -26.47 -5.94
C GLU A 4 8.98 -25.17 -5.39
N ASN A 5 9.77 -24.35 -4.68
CA ASN A 5 9.27 -23.05 -4.15
C ASN A 5 9.00 -22.03 -5.26
N ALA A 6 9.86 -21.96 -6.28
CA ALA A 6 9.64 -21.07 -7.42
C ALA A 6 8.38 -21.45 -8.22
N GLY A 7 8.14 -22.76 -8.36
CA GLY A 7 6.93 -23.27 -9.01
C GLY A 7 5.65 -22.96 -8.21
N LYS A 8 5.72 -23.04 -6.90
CA LYS A 8 4.61 -22.72 -6.00
C LYS A 8 4.24 -21.23 -6.08
N LEU A 9 5.19 -20.31 -5.89
CA LEU A 9 4.95 -18.86 -5.94
C LEU A 9 4.33 -18.41 -7.28
N LYS A 10 4.78 -18.97 -8.41
CA LYS A 10 4.16 -18.69 -9.72
C LYS A 10 2.73 -19.22 -9.82
N GLY A 11 2.46 -20.40 -9.25
CA GLY A 11 1.12 -20.96 -9.14
C GLY A 11 0.20 -20.09 -8.29
N ASP A 12 0.72 -19.62 -7.16
CA ASP A 12 -0.01 -18.75 -6.26
C ASP A 12 -0.34 -17.39 -6.92
N LEU A 13 0.59 -16.80 -7.69
CA LEU A 13 0.33 -15.59 -8.46
C LEU A 13 -0.74 -15.80 -9.55
N ALA A 14 -0.71 -16.94 -10.25
CA ALA A 14 -1.71 -17.27 -11.24
C ALA A 14 -3.11 -17.44 -10.61
N ASN A 15 -3.18 -18.08 -9.44
CA ASN A 15 -4.40 -18.20 -8.65
C ASN A 15 -4.90 -16.84 -8.16
N TRP A 16 -3.99 -15.97 -7.70
CA TRP A 16 -4.31 -14.60 -7.30
C TRP A 16 -5.01 -13.84 -8.42
N LYS A 17 -4.45 -13.89 -9.63
CA LYS A 17 -5.03 -13.27 -10.82
C LYS A 17 -6.38 -13.89 -11.18
N ALA A 18 -6.47 -15.21 -11.14
CA ALA A 18 -7.68 -15.94 -11.55
C ALA A 18 -8.87 -15.75 -10.60
N SER A 19 -8.59 -15.51 -9.30
CA SER A 19 -9.63 -15.27 -8.27
C SER A 19 -10.02 -13.79 -8.14
N GLY A 20 -9.37 -12.89 -8.87
CA GLY A 20 -9.77 -11.49 -8.94
C GLY A 20 -10.67 -11.20 -10.14
N GLU A 21 -11.18 -9.99 -10.18
CA GLU A 21 -12.03 -9.47 -11.25
C GLU A 21 -11.58 -8.09 -11.70
N TRP A 22 -12.06 -7.62 -12.84
CA TRP A 22 -11.83 -6.26 -13.30
C TRP A 22 -13.13 -5.47 -13.28
N LEU A 23 -13.14 -4.36 -12.57
CA LEU A 23 -14.25 -3.42 -12.53
C LEU A 23 -13.91 -2.17 -13.32
N ASP A 24 -14.91 -1.58 -13.99
CA ASP A 24 -14.77 -0.23 -14.54
C ASP A 24 -15.03 0.77 -13.41
N LEU A 25 -13.96 1.40 -12.93
CA LEU A 25 -14.01 2.40 -11.87
C LEU A 25 -13.48 3.72 -12.43
N SER A 26 -14.33 4.73 -12.48
CA SER A 26 -13.99 6.06 -13.01
C SER A 26 -13.42 6.02 -14.45
N GLY A 27 -13.89 5.08 -15.28
CA GLY A 27 -13.48 4.92 -16.66
C GLY A 27 -12.15 4.17 -16.87
N HIS A 28 -11.69 3.46 -15.85
CA HIS A 28 -10.48 2.61 -15.88
C HIS A 28 -10.81 1.19 -15.46
N LYS A 29 -10.16 0.22 -16.09
CA LYS A 29 -10.22 -1.18 -15.67
C LYS A 29 -9.31 -1.40 -14.48
N ILE A 30 -9.90 -1.60 -13.33
CA ILE A 30 -9.22 -1.79 -12.04
C ILE A 30 -9.35 -3.25 -11.63
N PHE A 31 -8.22 -3.90 -11.37
CA PHE A 31 -8.18 -5.23 -10.80
C PHE A 31 -8.56 -5.18 -9.33
N VAL A 32 -9.49 -6.04 -8.95
CA VAL A 32 -10.04 -6.12 -7.59
C VAL A 32 -10.04 -7.58 -7.16
N LYS A 33 -9.64 -7.82 -5.92
CA LYS A 33 -9.76 -9.11 -5.26
C LYS A 33 -10.72 -8.94 -4.08
N ASP A 34 -11.78 -9.75 -4.06
CA ASP A 34 -12.86 -9.69 -3.06
C ASP A 34 -13.16 -11.13 -2.63
N GLU A 35 -12.74 -11.49 -1.43
CA GLU A 35 -12.88 -12.85 -0.89
C GLU A 35 -13.24 -12.84 0.60
N GLY A 36 -13.91 -13.88 1.04
CA GLY A 36 -14.30 -14.09 2.42
C GLY A 36 -15.83 -14.15 2.58
N ASP A 37 -16.27 -14.42 3.78
CA ASP A 37 -17.68 -14.47 4.10
C ASP A 37 -18.26 -13.04 4.17
N SER A 38 -19.36 -12.80 3.47
CA SER A 38 -20.03 -11.49 3.43
C SER A 38 -20.60 -11.05 4.78
N GLU A 39 -20.80 -11.98 5.69
CA GLU A 39 -21.30 -11.71 7.05
C GLU A 39 -20.18 -11.22 8.00
N LEU A 40 -18.92 -11.43 7.62
CA LEU A 40 -17.78 -10.95 8.39
C LEU A 40 -17.56 -9.44 8.18
N PRO A 41 -16.95 -8.73 9.15
CA PRO A 41 -16.51 -7.36 8.95
C PRO A 41 -15.64 -7.22 7.71
N THR A 42 -15.83 -6.17 6.92
CA THR A 42 -15.02 -5.92 5.73
C THR A 42 -13.70 -5.25 6.10
N LEU A 43 -12.60 -5.72 5.47
CA LEU A 43 -11.29 -5.10 5.52
C LEU A 43 -10.86 -4.68 4.11
N LEU A 44 -10.73 -3.36 3.90
CA LEU A 44 -10.21 -2.78 2.67
C LEU A 44 -8.69 -2.66 2.77
N LEU A 45 -7.97 -3.22 1.79
CA LEU A 45 -6.52 -3.26 1.75
C LEU A 45 -6.00 -2.39 0.59
N ILE A 46 -5.13 -1.41 0.91
CA ILE A 46 -4.59 -0.42 -0.06
C ILE A 46 -3.07 -0.56 -0.10
N HIS A 47 -2.53 -1.07 -1.21
CA HIS A 47 -1.11 -1.40 -1.36
C HIS A 47 -0.19 -0.19 -1.54
N GLY A 48 1.13 -0.44 -1.57
CA GLY A 48 2.18 0.55 -1.72
C GLY A 48 2.76 0.70 -3.14
N PHE A 49 3.73 1.60 -3.28
CA PHE A 49 4.54 1.80 -4.48
C PHE A 49 5.85 0.98 -4.38
N PRO A 50 6.33 0.34 -5.43
CA PRO A 50 5.81 0.29 -6.80
C PRO A 50 5.05 -1.00 -7.13
N THR A 51 4.52 -1.68 -6.16
CA THR A 51 3.98 -3.03 -6.22
C THR A 51 2.46 -3.06 -6.52
N SER A 52 1.72 -3.97 -5.92
CA SER A 52 0.30 -4.19 -6.21
C SER A 52 -0.40 -4.85 -5.02
N SER A 53 -1.67 -5.18 -5.16
CA SER A 53 -2.42 -5.94 -4.14
C SER A 53 -1.78 -7.31 -3.80
N TRP A 54 -0.90 -7.83 -4.65
CA TRP A 54 -0.11 -9.03 -4.36
C TRP A 54 0.70 -8.94 -3.07
N ASP A 55 1.06 -7.75 -2.62
CA ASP A 55 1.77 -7.52 -1.36
C ASP A 55 1.04 -8.13 -0.15
N TRP A 56 -0.27 -8.30 -0.25
CA TRP A 56 -1.14 -8.84 0.78
C TRP A 56 -1.22 -10.38 0.77
N ASN A 57 -0.61 -11.04 -0.23
CA ASN A 57 -0.71 -12.49 -0.38
C ASN A 57 -0.29 -13.26 0.89
N GLY A 58 0.77 -12.82 1.55
CA GLY A 58 1.30 -13.47 2.77
C GLY A 58 0.38 -13.39 3.99
N VAL A 59 -0.47 -12.37 4.07
CA VAL A 59 -1.42 -12.16 5.19
C VAL A 59 -2.86 -12.55 4.84
N TRP A 60 -3.13 -12.87 3.56
CA TRP A 60 -4.48 -13.02 3.01
C TRP A 60 -5.29 -14.11 3.69
N ASP A 61 -4.77 -15.32 3.73
CA ASP A 61 -5.53 -16.47 4.25
C ASP A 61 -5.82 -16.36 5.74
N GLU A 62 -4.90 -15.79 6.50
CA GLU A 62 -5.08 -15.58 7.94
C GLU A 62 -6.12 -14.48 8.23
N LEU A 63 -6.04 -13.36 7.52
CA LEU A 63 -7.00 -12.26 7.67
C LEU A 63 -8.41 -12.68 7.20
N LYS A 64 -8.50 -13.51 6.15
CA LYS A 64 -9.77 -14.01 5.61
C LYS A 64 -10.58 -14.85 6.60
N ILE A 65 -9.94 -15.38 7.64
CA ILE A 65 -10.65 -16.11 8.72
C ILE A 65 -11.59 -15.16 9.51
N ARG A 66 -11.23 -13.89 9.61
CA ARG A 66 -11.93 -12.90 10.44
C ARG A 66 -12.63 -11.80 9.65
N PHE A 67 -12.26 -11.61 8.39
CA PHE A 67 -12.72 -10.48 7.56
C PHE A 67 -13.11 -10.95 6.16
N ARG A 68 -14.09 -10.27 5.57
CA ARG A 68 -14.21 -10.19 4.13
C ARG A 68 -13.12 -9.24 3.64
N LEU A 69 -12.22 -9.71 2.79
CA LEU A 69 -11.09 -8.95 2.29
C LEU A 69 -11.39 -8.35 0.92
N VAL A 70 -11.21 -7.05 0.79
CA VAL A 70 -11.32 -6.33 -0.48
C VAL A 70 -10.02 -5.59 -0.74
N ALA A 71 -9.33 -5.93 -1.81
CA ALA A 71 -8.12 -5.28 -2.25
C ALA A 71 -8.24 -4.85 -3.72
N LEU A 72 -7.50 -3.81 -4.11
CA LEU A 72 -7.42 -3.39 -5.51
C LEU A 72 -5.96 -3.23 -5.91
N ASP A 73 -5.67 -3.38 -7.19
CA ASP A 73 -4.48 -2.78 -7.79
C ASP A 73 -4.85 -1.34 -8.16
N MET A 74 -4.23 -0.35 -7.53
CA MET A 74 -4.50 1.04 -7.84
C MET A 74 -4.16 1.37 -9.31
N LEU A 75 -4.73 2.42 -9.85
CA LEU A 75 -4.45 2.85 -11.23
C LEU A 75 -2.95 3.07 -11.43
N GLY A 76 -2.40 2.45 -12.45
CA GLY A 76 -0.98 2.46 -12.74
C GLY A 76 -0.18 1.28 -12.16
N PHE A 77 -0.82 0.38 -11.40
CA PHE A 77 -0.17 -0.72 -10.69
C PHE A 77 -0.73 -2.09 -11.09
N GLY A 78 0.05 -3.14 -10.83
CA GLY A 78 -0.36 -4.53 -10.94
C GLY A 78 -1.05 -4.87 -12.24
N TYR A 79 -2.25 -5.43 -12.15
CA TYR A 79 -3.09 -5.80 -13.29
C TYR A 79 -4.07 -4.71 -13.74
N SER A 80 -4.13 -3.56 -13.06
CA SER A 80 -4.97 -2.43 -13.43
C SER A 80 -4.43 -1.65 -14.61
N ASP A 81 -5.29 -0.84 -15.24
CA ASP A 81 -4.90 0.04 -16.34
C ASP A 81 -3.74 0.97 -15.97
N LYS A 82 -2.88 1.23 -16.94
CA LYS A 82 -1.67 2.05 -16.81
C LYS A 82 -1.62 3.16 -17.86
N PRO A 83 -2.58 4.10 -17.86
CA PRO A 83 -2.56 5.18 -18.83
C PRO A 83 -1.30 6.02 -18.72
N ASN A 84 -0.69 6.36 -19.86
CA ASN A 84 0.48 7.23 -19.89
C ASN A 84 0.06 8.70 -19.77
N VAL A 85 -0.26 9.10 -18.55
CA VAL A 85 -0.64 10.47 -18.18
C VAL A 85 0.51 11.16 -17.43
N SER A 86 0.56 12.48 -17.48
CA SER A 86 1.66 13.24 -16.89
C SER A 86 1.77 13.15 -15.38
N THR A 87 0.67 12.86 -14.70
CA THR A 87 0.61 12.77 -13.23
C THR A 87 -0.42 11.75 -12.78
N TYR A 88 -0.07 11.04 -11.70
CA TYR A 88 -0.98 10.21 -10.93
C TYR A 88 -1.17 10.89 -9.57
N SER A 89 -2.32 11.49 -9.34
CA SER A 89 -2.57 12.22 -8.09
C SER A 89 -3.12 11.30 -7.00
N ILE A 90 -2.81 11.60 -5.76
CA ILE A 90 -3.40 10.91 -4.60
C ILE A 90 -4.92 11.08 -4.56
N HIS A 91 -5.43 12.25 -4.96
CA HIS A 91 -6.88 12.48 -5.04
C HIS A 91 -7.55 11.58 -6.08
N GLY A 92 -6.94 11.39 -7.25
CA GLY A 92 -7.46 10.48 -8.27
C GLY A 92 -7.46 9.02 -7.81
N GLN A 93 -6.44 8.59 -7.06
CA GLN A 93 -6.45 7.24 -6.47
C GLN A 93 -7.55 7.11 -5.40
N ALA A 94 -7.73 8.14 -4.59
CA ALA A 94 -8.81 8.17 -3.60
C ALA A 94 -10.20 8.10 -4.29
N ASP A 95 -10.40 8.78 -5.42
CA ASP A 95 -11.64 8.70 -6.21
C ASP A 95 -11.92 7.27 -6.69
N ILE A 96 -10.88 6.55 -7.12
CA ILE A 96 -10.99 5.13 -7.55
C ILE A 96 -11.34 4.23 -6.37
N VAL A 97 -10.71 4.43 -5.21
CA VAL A 97 -11.04 3.65 -3.99
C VAL A 97 -12.49 3.91 -3.56
N GLU A 98 -12.97 5.15 -3.59
CA GLU A 98 -14.37 5.46 -3.27
C GLU A 98 -15.33 4.87 -4.30
N ALA A 99 -14.97 4.85 -5.59
CA ALA A 99 -15.73 4.17 -6.62
C ALA A 99 -15.80 2.65 -6.37
N LEU A 100 -14.70 2.03 -5.89
CA LEU A 100 -14.70 0.62 -5.46
C LEU A 100 -15.65 0.40 -4.28
N VAL A 101 -15.56 1.24 -3.24
CA VAL A 101 -16.45 1.18 -2.07
C VAL A 101 -17.92 1.23 -2.49
N ALA A 102 -18.26 2.11 -3.43
CA ALA A 102 -19.62 2.23 -3.97
C ALA A 102 -20.01 1.00 -4.80
N ALA A 103 -19.14 0.54 -5.73
CA ALA A 103 -19.41 -0.59 -6.61
C ALA A 103 -19.62 -1.90 -5.84
N LYS A 104 -18.88 -2.08 -4.74
CA LYS A 104 -18.99 -3.27 -3.86
C LYS A 104 -19.99 -3.07 -2.72
N SER A 105 -20.67 -1.91 -2.64
CA SER A 105 -21.62 -1.57 -1.59
C SER A 105 -21.03 -1.77 -0.18
N LEU A 106 -19.78 -1.38 0.03
CA LEU A 106 -19.11 -1.49 1.32
C LEU A 106 -19.73 -0.47 2.29
N GLY A 107 -20.59 -0.94 3.19
CA GLY A 107 -21.28 -0.06 4.16
C GLY A 107 -20.33 0.43 5.25
N GLN A 108 -19.85 -0.50 6.08
CA GLN A 108 -18.88 -0.25 7.15
C GLN A 108 -17.65 -1.14 6.94
N PHE A 109 -16.46 -0.60 7.16
CA PHE A 109 -15.23 -1.37 6.94
C PHE A 109 -14.04 -0.82 7.72
N HIS A 110 -13.07 -1.69 7.98
CA HIS A 110 -11.74 -1.34 8.44
C HIS A 110 -10.82 -1.09 7.23
N VAL A 111 -9.76 -0.32 7.44
CA VAL A 111 -8.74 -0.05 6.41
C VAL A 111 -7.37 -0.51 6.91
N LEU A 112 -6.64 -1.23 6.07
CA LEU A 112 -5.24 -1.54 6.23
C LEU A 112 -4.49 -1.04 4.99
N ALA A 113 -3.59 -0.09 5.17
CA ALA A 113 -2.87 0.55 4.08
C ALA A 113 -1.36 0.39 4.23
N HIS A 114 -0.62 0.52 3.13
CA HIS A 114 0.83 0.43 3.10
C HIS A 114 1.44 1.51 2.18
N ASP A 115 2.52 2.17 2.61
CA ASP A 115 3.35 3.14 1.89
C ASP A 115 2.58 4.21 1.11
N TYR A 116 2.47 4.07 -0.21
CA TYR A 116 1.67 4.95 -1.08
C TYR A 116 0.19 4.90 -0.69
N GLY A 117 -0.29 3.71 -0.38
CA GLY A 117 -1.66 3.48 0.11
C GLY A 117 -1.96 4.23 1.40
N ASP A 118 -0.99 4.40 2.28
CA ASP A 118 -1.15 5.22 3.50
C ASP A 118 -1.46 6.68 3.16
N THR A 119 -0.84 7.23 2.11
CA THR A 119 -1.12 8.60 1.68
C THR A 119 -2.53 8.70 1.05
N VAL A 120 -2.95 7.68 0.30
CA VAL A 120 -4.33 7.58 -0.22
C VAL A 120 -5.31 7.50 0.95
N ALA A 121 -5.02 6.68 1.96
CA ALA A 121 -5.84 6.54 3.15
C ALA A 121 -5.92 7.85 3.97
N GLN A 122 -4.85 8.66 4.04
CA GLN A 122 -4.90 10.00 4.66
C GLN A 122 -5.89 10.93 3.93
N GLU A 123 -5.90 10.92 2.58
CA GLU A 123 -6.88 11.71 1.82
C GLU A 123 -8.30 11.22 2.05
N LEU A 124 -8.52 9.91 2.01
CA LEU A 124 -9.82 9.31 2.27
C LEU A 124 -10.31 9.59 3.71
N LEU A 125 -9.44 9.51 4.71
CA LEU A 125 -9.75 9.88 6.09
C LEU A 125 -10.17 11.37 6.19
N ALA A 126 -9.49 12.25 5.47
CA ALA A 126 -9.85 13.65 5.42
C ALA A 126 -11.22 13.89 4.76
N ARG A 127 -11.62 13.04 3.80
CA ARG A 127 -12.97 13.04 3.19
C ARG A 127 -14.02 12.51 4.18
N GLN A 128 -13.74 11.42 4.88
CA GLN A 128 -14.62 10.87 5.93
C GLN A 128 -14.97 11.93 6.98
N GLN A 129 -13.97 12.65 7.49
CA GLN A 129 -14.17 13.71 8.50
C GLN A 129 -15.01 14.89 8.00
N LYS A 130 -15.00 15.14 6.70
CA LYS A 130 -15.85 16.17 6.08
C LYS A 130 -17.25 15.69 5.73
N GLY A 131 -17.56 14.40 5.96
CA GLY A 131 -18.83 13.79 5.62
C GLY A 131 -19.08 13.64 4.12
N VAL A 132 -18.01 13.64 3.31
CA VAL A 132 -18.08 13.45 1.84
C VAL A 132 -17.43 12.14 1.37
N GLY A 133 -16.90 11.33 2.29
CA GLY A 133 -16.29 10.04 1.99
C GLY A 133 -17.33 8.93 1.72
N ALA A 134 -16.96 7.94 0.92
CA ALA A 134 -17.79 6.76 0.64
C ALA A 134 -17.71 5.73 1.78
N GLY A 135 -18.86 5.16 2.15
CA GLY A 135 -18.97 4.17 3.25
C GLY A 135 -18.63 4.78 4.62
N GLN A 136 -18.52 3.94 5.63
CA GLN A 136 -18.17 4.36 6.98
C GLN A 136 -16.94 3.59 7.46
N TRP A 137 -15.89 4.31 7.81
CA TRP A 137 -14.67 3.71 8.35
C TRP A 137 -14.86 3.36 9.83
N LEU A 138 -14.53 2.14 10.18
CA LEU A 138 -14.51 1.66 11.58
C LEU A 138 -13.16 1.92 12.24
N SER A 139 -12.06 1.71 11.50
CA SER A 139 -10.69 2.00 11.95
C SER A 139 -9.74 2.07 10.75
N CYS A 140 -8.52 2.58 10.98
CA CYS A 140 -7.47 2.57 9.97
C CYS A 140 -6.12 2.17 10.60
N CYS A 141 -5.42 1.25 9.95
CA CYS A 141 -4.06 0.85 10.29
C CYS A 141 -3.11 1.16 9.13
N PHE A 142 -2.00 1.83 9.44
CA PHE A 142 -0.96 2.22 8.49
C PHE A 142 0.29 1.36 8.66
N LEU A 143 0.85 0.87 7.55
CA LEU A 143 2.09 0.10 7.50
C LEU A 143 3.19 0.89 6.78
N ASN A 144 4.22 1.29 7.49
CA ASN A 144 5.44 1.90 6.92
C ASN A 144 5.19 2.96 5.82
N GLY A 145 4.23 3.85 6.02
CA GLY A 145 3.92 4.91 5.07
C GLY A 145 4.75 6.18 5.25
N GLY A 146 4.98 6.87 4.15
CA GLY A 146 5.59 8.20 4.18
C GLY A 146 4.56 9.27 4.53
N LEU A 147 3.92 9.17 5.71
CA LEU A 147 2.82 10.02 6.16
C LEU A 147 3.18 11.51 6.22
N PHE A 148 4.47 11.81 6.39
CA PHE A 148 4.98 13.18 6.50
C PHE A 148 6.09 13.42 5.48
N PRO A 149 5.96 14.42 4.58
CA PRO A 149 6.98 14.68 3.55
C PRO A 149 8.35 15.03 4.12
N GLU A 150 8.40 15.58 5.35
CA GLU A 150 9.65 15.95 6.02
C GLU A 150 10.44 14.76 6.57
N THR A 151 9.79 13.62 6.82
CA THR A 151 10.45 12.40 7.31
C THR A 151 10.78 11.42 6.19
N HIS A 152 10.14 11.57 5.02
CA HIS A 152 10.36 10.66 3.90
C HIS A 152 11.79 10.80 3.35
N ARG A 153 12.57 9.74 3.48
CA ARG A 153 13.95 9.66 3.00
C ARG A 153 14.00 9.05 1.61
N ALA A 154 13.69 9.88 0.59
CA ALA A 154 13.71 9.44 -0.79
C ALA A 154 15.08 8.86 -1.20
N ILE A 155 15.08 7.62 -1.71
CA ILE A 155 16.27 7.00 -2.30
C ILE A 155 16.68 7.72 -3.59
N LEU A 156 17.94 7.53 -4.01
CA LEU A 156 18.49 8.24 -5.17
C LEU A 156 17.65 8.03 -6.44
N THR A 157 17.17 6.83 -6.67
CA THR A 157 16.33 6.50 -7.83
C THR A 157 15.03 7.30 -7.85
N GLN A 158 14.37 7.48 -6.70
CA GLN A 158 13.17 8.30 -6.60
C GLN A 158 13.46 9.77 -6.94
N LYS A 159 14.59 10.31 -6.47
CA LYS A 159 15.02 11.68 -6.79
C LYS A 159 15.29 11.86 -8.29
N LEU A 160 15.92 10.88 -8.92
CA LEU A 160 16.20 10.89 -10.36
C LEU A 160 14.92 10.79 -11.19
N LEU A 161 13.98 9.93 -10.81
CA LEU A 161 12.67 9.81 -11.46
C LEU A 161 11.84 11.10 -11.39
N LEU A 162 11.94 11.86 -10.29
CA LEU A 162 11.27 13.16 -10.12
C LEU A 162 11.95 14.31 -10.90
N SER A 163 13.16 14.11 -11.42
CA SER A 163 13.89 15.11 -12.18
C SER A 163 13.35 15.25 -13.61
N PRO A 164 13.71 16.31 -14.36
CA PRO A 164 13.36 16.43 -15.78
C PRO A 164 13.86 15.27 -16.66
N LEU A 165 14.86 14.52 -16.18
CA LEU A 165 15.39 13.32 -16.85
C LEU A 165 14.66 12.04 -16.45
N GLY A 166 13.60 12.12 -15.66
CA GLY A 166 12.87 10.97 -15.10
C GLY A 166 12.44 9.94 -16.15
N ALA A 167 11.91 10.38 -17.28
CA ALA A 167 11.53 9.50 -18.38
C ALA A 167 12.72 8.71 -18.96
N LEU A 168 13.90 9.36 -19.11
CA LEU A 168 15.12 8.71 -19.57
C LEU A 168 15.66 7.71 -18.54
N VAL A 169 15.69 8.09 -17.26
CA VAL A 169 16.08 7.22 -16.15
C VAL A 169 15.17 5.98 -16.11
N ASN A 170 13.88 6.20 -16.24
CA ASN A 170 12.88 5.14 -16.28
C ASN A 170 13.09 4.16 -17.44
N LYS A 171 13.36 4.67 -18.65
CA LYS A 171 13.64 3.85 -19.82
C LYS A 171 14.87 2.96 -19.64
N LEU A 172 15.90 3.46 -18.96
CA LEU A 172 17.17 2.75 -18.72
C LEU A 172 17.10 1.80 -17.52
N ALA A 173 16.11 1.96 -16.63
CA ALA A 173 15.95 1.09 -15.47
C ALA A 173 15.64 -0.33 -15.90
N GLY A 174 16.42 -1.29 -15.42
CA GLY A 174 16.27 -2.73 -15.68
C GLY A 174 16.07 -3.52 -14.39
N TYR A 175 15.83 -4.82 -14.55
CA TYR A 175 15.63 -5.75 -13.43
C TYR A 175 16.73 -5.67 -12.38
N LYS A 176 18.00 -5.67 -12.78
CA LYS A 176 19.12 -5.62 -11.84
C LYS A 176 19.09 -4.38 -10.94
N GLN A 177 18.73 -3.23 -11.48
CA GLN A 177 18.62 -2.00 -10.71
C GLN A 177 17.38 -2.02 -9.79
N PHE A 178 16.25 -2.53 -10.31
CA PHE A 178 15.05 -2.74 -9.52
C PHE A 178 15.34 -3.67 -8.33
N SER A 179 15.86 -4.88 -8.58
CA SER A 179 16.18 -5.88 -7.57
C SER A 179 17.07 -5.32 -6.45
N ALA A 180 18.15 -4.62 -6.81
CA ALA A 180 19.04 -4.01 -5.83
C ALA A 180 18.36 -2.93 -4.98
N ASN A 181 17.61 -2.02 -5.61
CA ASN A 181 16.91 -0.93 -4.91
C ASN A 181 15.76 -1.46 -4.05
N PHE A 182 14.99 -2.40 -4.57
CA PHE A 182 13.87 -3.00 -3.86
C PHE A 182 14.33 -3.77 -2.62
N SER A 183 15.35 -4.63 -2.77
CA SER A 183 15.92 -5.37 -1.64
C SER A 183 16.56 -4.45 -0.58
N SER A 184 16.98 -3.24 -0.95
CA SER A 184 17.66 -2.32 -0.02
C SER A 184 16.74 -1.72 1.04
N VAL A 185 15.42 -1.77 0.85
CA VAL A 185 14.45 -1.25 1.82
C VAL A 185 13.94 -2.31 2.80
N PHE A 186 14.26 -3.58 2.58
CA PHE A 186 13.92 -4.71 3.45
C PHE A 186 14.89 -4.82 4.63
N GLY A 187 14.48 -5.50 5.68
CA GLY A 187 15.35 -5.89 6.79
C GLY A 187 16.50 -6.78 6.32
N GLU A 188 17.62 -6.77 7.06
CA GLU A 188 18.83 -7.48 6.62
C GLU A 188 18.63 -9.00 6.50
N GLN A 189 17.76 -9.58 7.33
CA GLN A 189 17.49 -11.01 7.36
C GLN A 189 16.18 -11.40 6.63
N THR A 190 15.44 -10.44 6.14
CA THR A 190 14.12 -10.62 5.50
C THR A 190 14.10 -10.14 4.06
N LYS A 191 15.27 -10.05 3.43
CA LYS A 191 15.37 -9.66 2.02
C LYS A 191 14.62 -10.65 1.13
N PRO A 192 13.93 -10.12 0.10
CA PRO A 192 13.17 -10.96 -0.81
C PRO A 192 14.10 -11.92 -1.56
N THR A 193 13.60 -13.11 -1.83
CA THR A 193 14.27 -14.10 -2.69
C THR A 193 14.26 -13.65 -4.14
N GLU A 194 15.09 -14.28 -4.98
CA GLU A 194 15.13 -14.00 -6.41
C GLU A 194 13.77 -14.27 -7.08
N GLU A 195 13.07 -15.32 -6.65
CA GLU A 195 11.74 -15.67 -7.15
C GLU A 195 10.69 -14.60 -6.83
N GLU A 196 10.69 -14.09 -5.60
CA GLU A 196 9.81 -12.98 -5.18
C GLU A 196 10.11 -11.71 -5.97
N LEU A 197 11.39 -11.38 -6.15
CA LEU A 197 11.82 -10.24 -6.95
C LEU A 197 11.36 -10.35 -8.41
N GLN A 198 11.40 -11.55 -9.00
CA GLN A 198 10.88 -11.78 -10.35
C GLN A 198 9.38 -11.60 -10.45
N ILE A 199 8.62 -12.01 -9.42
CA ILE A 199 7.17 -11.80 -9.36
C ILE A 199 6.84 -10.30 -9.26
N PHE A 200 7.48 -9.57 -8.36
CA PHE A 200 7.30 -8.11 -8.26
C PHE A 200 7.64 -7.42 -9.58
N TRP A 201 8.75 -7.80 -10.20
CA TRP A 201 9.16 -7.25 -11.50
C TRP A 201 8.19 -7.58 -12.61
N GLN A 202 7.63 -8.79 -12.64
CA GLN A 202 6.58 -9.17 -13.57
C GLN A 202 5.35 -8.27 -13.43
N LEU A 203 4.83 -8.10 -12.21
CA LEU A 203 3.65 -7.27 -11.93
C LEU A 203 3.87 -5.80 -12.30
N ILE A 204 5.06 -5.27 -12.03
CA ILE A 204 5.47 -3.92 -12.42
C ILE A 204 5.43 -3.75 -13.95
N ASN A 205 5.83 -4.76 -14.70
CA ASN A 205 5.88 -4.71 -16.16
C ASN A 205 4.57 -5.12 -16.86
N GLU A 206 3.57 -5.63 -16.12
CA GLU A 206 2.25 -5.88 -16.71
C GLU A 206 1.76 -4.64 -17.45
N GLN A 207 1.20 -4.83 -18.68
CA GLN A 207 0.74 -3.74 -19.53
C GLN A 207 1.78 -2.62 -19.74
N ASP A 208 3.06 -2.98 -19.80
CA ASP A 208 4.18 -2.05 -19.98
C ASP A 208 4.32 -0.98 -18.87
N GLY A 209 3.90 -1.34 -17.65
CA GLY A 209 3.79 -0.43 -16.49
C GLY A 209 5.08 0.24 -16.09
N LYS A 210 6.23 -0.34 -16.44
CA LYS A 210 7.53 0.30 -16.20
C LYS A 210 7.61 1.71 -16.78
N HIS A 211 6.98 1.97 -17.94
CA HIS A 211 7.08 3.27 -18.61
C HIS A 211 6.48 4.44 -17.84
N ILE A 212 5.59 4.20 -16.90
CA ILE A 212 4.90 5.26 -16.15
C ILE A 212 5.48 5.56 -14.77
N PHE A 213 6.57 4.91 -14.34
CA PHE A 213 7.12 5.12 -12.99
C PHE A 213 7.48 6.55 -12.68
N HIS A 214 8.04 7.29 -13.65
CA HIS A 214 8.33 8.70 -13.51
C HIS A 214 7.06 9.58 -13.37
N ASN A 215 5.91 9.08 -13.78
CA ASN A 215 4.61 9.73 -13.58
C ASN A 215 4.02 9.33 -12.23
N LEU A 216 4.09 8.06 -11.86
CA LEU A 216 3.61 7.55 -10.56
C LEU A 216 4.31 8.25 -9.38
N ILE A 217 5.64 8.43 -9.45
CA ILE A 217 6.42 9.02 -8.35
C ILE A 217 6.05 10.48 -8.04
N THR A 218 5.25 11.14 -8.91
CA THR A 218 4.83 12.53 -8.71
C THR A 218 3.98 12.75 -7.46
N TYR A 219 3.40 11.69 -6.88
CA TYR A 219 2.68 11.74 -5.60
C TYR A 219 3.50 12.36 -4.46
N MET A 220 4.82 12.31 -4.52
CA MET A 220 5.69 12.98 -3.55
C MET A 220 5.53 14.50 -3.55
N ARG A 221 5.03 15.09 -4.67
CA ARG A 221 4.67 16.51 -4.73
C ARG A 221 3.34 16.76 -4.02
N ASP A 222 2.38 15.85 -4.18
CA ASP A 222 1.08 15.92 -3.49
C ASP A 222 1.26 15.86 -1.97
N ARG A 223 2.15 14.98 -1.47
CA ARG A 223 2.50 14.92 -0.04
C ARG A 223 2.92 16.27 0.53
N LYS A 224 3.72 17.05 -0.23
CA LYS A 224 4.15 18.39 0.19
C LYS A 224 3.01 19.40 0.10
N LEU A 225 2.25 19.36 -0.99
CA LEU A 225 1.17 20.31 -1.26
C LEU A 225 0.02 20.17 -0.26
N HIS A 226 -0.36 18.93 0.07
CA HIS A 226 -1.51 18.62 0.91
C HIS A 226 -1.13 18.23 2.35
N ARG A 227 0.13 18.44 2.75
CA ARG A 227 0.64 18.06 4.07
C ARG A 227 -0.27 18.47 5.22
N GLN A 228 -0.68 19.73 5.26
CA GLN A 228 -1.51 20.25 6.36
C GLN A 228 -2.85 19.52 6.44
N ARG A 229 -3.51 19.30 5.30
CA ARG A 229 -4.80 18.60 5.23
C ARG A 229 -4.67 17.17 5.77
N TRP A 230 -3.63 16.45 5.36
CA TRP A 230 -3.46 15.04 5.73
C TRP A 230 -2.96 14.85 7.15
N VAL A 231 -2.10 15.74 7.64
CA VAL A 231 -1.70 15.74 9.06
C VAL A 231 -2.90 16.05 9.96
N MET A 232 -3.70 17.06 9.62
CA MET A 232 -4.93 17.37 10.37
C MET A 232 -5.90 16.19 10.40
N ALA A 233 -6.00 15.41 9.31
CA ALA A 233 -6.84 14.21 9.29
C ALA A 233 -6.40 13.18 10.32
N LEU A 234 -5.09 12.99 10.52
CA LEU A 234 -4.56 12.10 11.57
C LEU A 234 -4.77 12.66 12.97
N GLN A 235 -4.58 13.98 13.15
CA GLN A 235 -4.72 14.64 14.46
C GLN A 235 -6.18 14.68 14.95
N GLN A 236 -7.12 14.87 14.03
CA GLN A 236 -8.54 15.05 14.32
C GLN A 236 -9.37 13.79 14.05
N ALA A 237 -8.73 12.63 13.85
CA ALA A 237 -9.44 11.39 13.60
C ALA A 237 -10.39 11.05 14.73
N THR A 238 -11.62 10.70 14.39
CA THR A 238 -12.66 10.25 15.34
C THR A 238 -12.73 8.74 15.46
N ILE A 239 -12.14 8.03 14.49
CA ILE A 239 -12.01 6.57 14.47
C ILE A 239 -10.66 6.14 15.05
N PRO A 240 -10.52 4.91 15.57
CA PRO A 240 -9.24 4.37 16.03
C PRO A 240 -8.21 4.32 14.90
N LEU A 241 -6.98 4.75 15.21
CA LEU A 241 -5.83 4.69 14.29
C LEU A 241 -4.71 3.85 14.87
N ALA A 242 -4.09 3.03 14.01
CA ALA A 242 -2.92 2.22 14.37
C ALA A 242 -1.75 2.46 13.43
N LEU A 243 -0.55 2.22 13.96
CA LEU A 243 0.67 2.02 13.18
C LEU A 243 1.20 0.61 13.45
N ILE A 244 1.56 -0.13 12.41
CA ILE A 244 2.42 -1.31 12.50
C ILE A 244 3.66 -1.01 11.68
N ASN A 245 4.81 -0.92 12.34
CA ASN A 245 6.01 -0.32 11.74
C ASN A 245 7.21 -1.25 11.80
N GLY A 246 7.74 -1.60 10.63
CA GLY A 246 9.06 -2.18 10.47
C GLY A 246 10.12 -1.13 10.81
N SER A 247 10.76 -1.26 11.97
CA SER A 247 11.53 -0.18 12.56
C SER A 247 12.85 0.13 11.87
N VAL A 248 13.41 -0.84 11.10
CA VAL A 248 14.67 -0.65 10.36
C VAL A 248 14.47 -0.14 8.94
N ASP A 249 13.22 0.13 8.53
CA ASP A 249 12.92 0.74 7.24
C ASP A 249 13.67 2.05 7.05
N PRO A 250 14.53 2.16 6.00
CA PRO A 250 15.28 3.38 5.74
C PRO A 250 14.40 4.55 5.25
N VAL A 251 13.19 4.27 4.74
CA VAL A 251 12.27 5.25 4.15
C VAL A 251 11.34 5.86 5.19
N SER A 252 10.65 5.04 5.96
CA SER A 252 9.59 5.43 6.92
C SER A 252 9.56 4.55 8.18
N GLY A 253 10.72 4.16 8.69
CA GLY A 253 10.85 3.34 9.90
C GLY A 253 10.62 4.13 11.20
N ALA A 254 11.37 3.81 12.24
CA ALA A 254 11.22 4.38 13.58
C ALA A 254 11.22 5.92 13.63
N HIS A 255 11.92 6.58 12.70
CA HIS A 255 11.94 8.04 12.60
C HIS A 255 10.58 8.64 12.17
N MET A 256 9.80 7.93 11.36
CA MET A 256 8.43 8.33 11.00
C MET A 256 7.51 8.21 12.22
N VAL A 257 7.62 7.10 12.98
CA VAL A 257 6.84 6.90 14.20
C VAL A 257 7.14 7.99 15.24
N ALA A 258 8.41 8.37 15.40
CA ALA A 258 8.81 9.47 16.27
C ALA A 258 8.10 10.78 15.86
N ARG A 259 8.10 11.09 14.57
CA ARG A 259 7.43 12.28 14.02
C ARG A 259 5.91 12.23 14.19
N TYR A 260 5.29 11.05 14.03
CA TYR A 260 3.87 10.86 14.26
C TYR A 260 3.46 11.26 15.68
N LYS A 261 4.25 10.85 16.66
CA LYS A 261 4.06 11.20 18.08
C LYS A 261 4.32 12.69 18.36
N GLU A 262 5.39 13.26 17.77
CA GLU A 262 5.70 14.70 17.92
C GLU A 262 4.59 15.61 17.38
N LEU A 263 3.90 15.17 16.34
CA LEU A 263 2.78 15.89 15.74
C LEU A 263 1.45 15.65 16.48
N GLU A 264 1.47 14.88 17.57
CA GLU A 264 0.28 14.56 18.37
C GLU A 264 -0.87 13.98 17.50
N CYS A 265 -0.51 13.19 16.46
CA CYS A 265 -1.49 12.46 15.70
C CYS A 265 -2.14 11.38 16.56
N ARG A 266 -3.42 11.11 16.33
CA ARG A 266 -4.14 10.05 17.05
C ARG A 266 -3.46 8.70 16.86
N LEU A 267 -3.15 8.01 17.94
CA LEU A 267 -2.49 6.71 17.94
C LEU A 267 -3.08 5.84 19.05
N ASP A 268 -4.00 4.96 18.67
CA ASP A 268 -4.66 4.05 19.60
C ASP A 268 -3.88 2.74 19.75
N TYR A 269 -3.08 2.36 18.73
CA TYR A 269 -2.23 1.18 18.77
C TYR A 269 -0.91 1.39 18.02
N LEU A 270 0.17 0.84 18.57
CA LEU A 270 1.49 0.82 17.94
C LEU A 270 2.08 -0.60 17.99
N GLY A 271 2.16 -1.27 16.85
CA GLY A 271 2.95 -2.48 16.64
C GLY A 271 4.35 -2.13 16.15
N VAL A 272 5.38 -2.67 16.80
CA VAL A 272 6.78 -2.46 16.38
C VAL A 272 7.41 -3.77 16.00
N LEU A 273 7.82 -3.89 14.75
CA LEU A 273 8.53 -5.03 14.19
C LEU A 273 10.02 -4.69 14.11
N ALA A 274 10.79 -5.11 15.12
CA ALA A 274 12.12 -4.57 15.42
C ALA A 274 13.19 -4.76 14.34
N SER A 275 13.11 -5.84 13.54
CA SER A 275 14.13 -6.17 12.51
C SER A 275 13.56 -6.12 11.10
N ILE A 276 12.33 -5.62 10.93
CA ILE A 276 11.58 -5.60 9.69
C ILE A 276 11.77 -4.25 9.00
N GLY A 277 11.85 -4.29 7.68
CA GLY A 277 12.03 -3.14 6.82
C GLY A 277 10.72 -2.52 6.35
N HIS A 278 10.68 -2.13 5.07
CA HIS A 278 9.62 -1.31 4.48
C HIS A 278 8.36 -2.10 4.11
N TYR A 279 8.44 -3.42 3.94
CA TYR A 279 7.33 -4.29 3.51
C TYR A 279 6.93 -5.27 4.61
N PRO A 280 6.43 -4.79 5.77
CA PRO A 280 6.18 -5.66 6.92
C PRO A 280 5.20 -6.81 6.60
N GLN A 281 4.20 -6.60 5.76
CA GLN A 281 3.24 -7.63 5.34
C GLN A 281 3.85 -8.74 4.46
N VAL A 282 5.02 -8.47 3.86
CA VAL A 282 5.80 -9.44 3.07
C VAL A 282 6.90 -10.07 3.92
N GLU A 283 7.55 -9.26 4.76
CA GLU A 283 8.72 -9.65 5.56
C GLU A 283 8.35 -10.47 6.81
N ASP A 284 7.26 -10.10 7.49
CA ASP A 284 6.74 -10.75 8.69
C ASP A 284 5.19 -10.76 8.69
N PRO A 285 4.59 -11.55 7.80
CA PRO A 285 3.13 -11.64 7.71
C PRO A 285 2.45 -11.98 9.03
N ALA A 286 3.02 -12.92 9.78
CA ALA A 286 2.47 -13.36 11.08
C ALA A 286 2.50 -12.24 12.12
N GLY A 287 3.59 -11.47 12.17
CA GLY A 287 3.71 -10.29 13.03
C GLY A 287 2.69 -9.22 12.68
N VAL A 288 2.48 -8.94 11.39
CA VAL A 288 1.46 -7.97 10.93
C VAL A 288 0.07 -8.43 11.32
N VAL A 289 -0.30 -9.69 11.04
CA VAL A 289 -1.62 -10.24 11.40
C VAL A 289 -1.84 -10.20 12.91
N GLY A 290 -0.84 -10.60 13.70
CA GLY A 290 -0.92 -10.58 15.16
C GLY A 290 -1.15 -9.17 15.72
N HIS A 291 -0.38 -8.18 15.25
CA HIS A 291 -0.55 -6.79 15.66
C HIS A 291 -1.89 -6.20 15.18
N PHE A 292 -2.31 -6.51 13.95
CA PHE A 292 -3.59 -6.03 13.43
C PHE A 292 -4.77 -6.62 14.22
N ASN A 293 -4.76 -7.91 14.52
CA ASN A 293 -5.78 -8.54 15.35
C ASN A 293 -5.83 -7.92 16.76
N ASN A 294 -4.69 -7.70 17.41
CA ASN A 294 -4.63 -7.04 18.72
C ASN A 294 -5.21 -5.61 18.67
N PHE A 295 -4.97 -4.87 17.59
CA PHE A 295 -5.56 -3.56 17.37
C PHE A 295 -7.09 -3.63 17.27
N ILE A 296 -7.61 -4.56 16.49
CA ILE A 296 -9.07 -4.72 16.33
C ILE A 296 -9.72 -5.18 17.64
N ASP A 297 -9.13 -6.16 18.33
CA ASP A 297 -9.67 -6.70 19.59
C ASP A 297 -9.63 -5.66 20.74
N GLY A 298 -8.69 -4.73 20.70
CA GLY A 298 -8.57 -3.64 21.68
C GLY A 298 -9.60 -2.51 21.50
N GLN A 299 -10.48 -2.57 20.50
CA GLN A 299 -11.54 -1.57 20.25
C GLN A 299 -12.87 -1.92 20.93
N HIS A 300 -12.96 -3.05 21.61
CA HIS A 300 -14.17 -3.57 22.27
C HIS A 300 -14.14 -3.37 23.80
#